data_93c1bb5e98b2e328a07ebbaf4da571f4
#
_entry.id   93c1bb5e98b2e328a07ebbaf4da571f4
#
_cell.length_a   1.000
_cell.length_b   1.000
_cell.length_c   1.000
_cell.angle_alpha   90.00
_cell.angle_beta   90.00
_cell.angle_gamma   90.00
#
_symmetry.space_group_name_H-M   'P 1'
#
loop_
_entity.id
_entity.type
_entity.pdbx_description
1 polymer ?
#
loop_
_entity_poly.entity_id
_entity_poly.type
_entity_poly.pdbx_seq_one_letter_code
_entity_poly.pdbx_strand_id
1 'polypeptide(L)'
;AGCGVNQLHHKVGGALCTLRRSGGMETYQQLLGTMDAMEMVIVTSDYWGAVHGADPGEALKDEEGMEVAARLGRDMAWMVKVLAESRVPVPESTPRPMMNFIR
;
A
#
# COMPACT_ATOMS: atom_id res chain seq x y z
N ALA A 1 -2.35 -0.55 -15.28
CA ALA A 1 -1.22 -0.25 -16.15
C ALA A 1 -1.11 -1.26 -17.30
N GLY A 2 -2.22 -1.62 -17.88
CA GLY A 2 -2.24 -2.67 -18.89
C GLY A 2 -1.70 -2.26 -20.24
N CYS A 3 -1.87 -1.02 -20.66
CA CYS A 3 -1.59 -0.65 -22.03
C CYS A 3 -1.04 0.77 -22.13
N GLY A 4 -0.07 1.11 -21.34
CA GLY A 4 0.50 2.43 -21.42
C GLY A 4 1.51 2.66 -20.34
N VAL A 5 1.69 3.90 -20.01
CA VAL A 5 2.65 4.27 -18.98
C VAL A 5 2.07 3.94 -17.61
N ASN A 6 2.86 3.27 -16.80
CA ASN A 6 2.51 3.03 -15.42
C ASN A 6 2.73 4.33 -14.64
N GLN A 7 1.65 5.04 -14.38
CA GLN A 7 1.71 6.31 -13.69
C GLN A 7 1.90 6.18 -12.19
N LEU A 8 1.84 4.97 -11.65
CA LEU A 8 1.97 4.71 -10.22
C LEU A 8 3.36 4.25 -9.80
N HIS A 9 4.24 3.96 -10.75
CA HIS A 9 5.56 3.46 -10.38
C HIS A 9 6.30 4.49 -9.54
N HIS A 10 6.92 4.00 -8.48
CA HIS A 10 7.65 4.79 -7.48
C HIS A 10 6.79 5.77 -6.69
N LYS A 11 5.47 5.72 -6.82
CA LYS A 11 4.58 6.46 -5.94
C LYS A 11 4.46 5.75 -4.61
N VAL A 12 4.26 6.53 -3.56
CA VAL A 12 4.10 5.97 -2.21
C VAL A 12 2.71 5.37 -2.07
N GLY A 13 2.64 4.18 -1.53
CA GLY A 13 1.37 3.52 -1.27
C GLY A 13 1.37 2.83 0.08
N GLY A 14 0.19 2.67 0.65
CA GLY A 14 -0.01 1.92 1.87
C GLY A 14 -1.38 1.26 1.83
N ALA A 15 -1.59 0.24 2.65
CA ALA A 15 -2.83 -0.51 2.65
C ALA A 15 -3.48 -0.48 4.02
N LEU A 16 -4.79 -0.36 4.02
CA LEU A 16 -5.60 -0.37 5.22
C LEU A 16 -6.94 -0.97 4.87
N CYS A 17 -7.47 -1.82 5.74
CA CYS A 17 -8.80 -2.38 5.52
C CYS A 17 -9.60 -2.35 6.81
N THR A 18 -10.91 -2.43 6.67
CA THR A 18 -11.79 -2.55 7.82
C THR A 18 -12.53 -3.88 7.72
N LEU A 19 -12.84 -4.46 8.85
CA LEU A 19 -13.53 -5.73 8.87
C LEU A 19 -14.29 -5.88 10.17
N ARG A 20 -15.31 -6.71 10.13
CA ARG A 20 -16.04 -7.05 11.33
C ARG A 20 -15.35 -8.17 12.08
N ARG A 21 -14.87 -9.20 11.40
CA ARG A 21 -14.44 -10.42 12.04
C ARG A 21 -13.29 -11.12 11.33
N SER A 22 -13.39 -11.34 10.05
CA SER A 22 -12.41 -12.12 9.30
C SER A 22 -12.28 -11.61 7.87
N GLY A 23 -11.31 -12.12 7.12
CA GLY A 23 -11.07 -11.73 5.75
C GLY A 23 -10.13 -10.54 5.59
N GLY A 24 -9.71 -9.94 6.70
CA GLY A 24 -8.86 -8.75 6.65
C GLY A 24 -7.48 -9.01 6.07
N MET A 25 -6.86 -10.11 6.47
CA MET A 25 -5.51 -10.42 5.98
C MET A 25 -5.50 -10.69 4.48
N GLU A 26 -6.49 -11.42 3.98
CA GLU A 26 -6.59 -11.69 2.56
C GLU A 26 -6.78 -10.40 1.77
N THR A 27 -7.65 -9.52 2.25
CA THR A 27 -7.87 -8.22 1.62
C THR A 27 -6.60 -7.38 1.64
N TYR A 28 -5.95 -7.31 2.79
CA TYR A 28 -4.73 -6.55 2.97
C TYR A 28 -3.63 -7.03 2.03
N GLN A 29 -3.43 -8.35 1.94
CA GLN A 29 -2.42 -8.93 1.07
C GLN A 29 -2.70 -8.67 -0.40
N GLN A 30 -3.97 -8.69 -0.81
CA GLN A 30 -4.33 -8.36 -2.19
C GLN A 30 -4.01 -6.90 -2.53
N LEU A 31 -4.25 -5.99 -1.59
CA LEU A 31 -3.90 -4.59 -1.79
C LEU A 31 -2.39 -4.41 -1.94
N LEU A 32 -1.61 -5.07 -1.07
CA LEU A 32 -0.15 -5.01 -1.17
C LEU A 32 0.34 -5.60 -2.49
N GLY A 33 -0.23 -6.73 -2.89
CA GLY A 33 0.14 -7.37 -4.15
C GLY A 33 -0.14 -6.51 -5.36
N THR A 34 -1.24 -5.78 -5.33
CA THR A 34 -1.57 -4.84 -6.41
C THR A 34 -0.55 -3.72 -6.50
N MET A 35 -0.17 -3.15 -5.35
CA MET A 35 0.85 -2.10 -5.33
C MET A 35 2.21 -2.62 -5.76
N ASP A 36 2.55 -3.84 -5.39
CA ASP A 36 3.78 -4.49 -5.83
C ASP A 36 3.82 -4.61 -7.35
N ALA A 37 2.72 -5.04 -7.95
CA ALA A 37 2.62 -5.17 -9.40
C ALA A 37 2.75 -3.83 -10.12
N MET A 38 2.49 -2.73 -9.44
CA MET A 38 2.58 -1.38 -10.00
C MET A 38 3.91 -0.70 -9.72
N GLU A 39 4.85 -1.41 -9.12
CA GLU A 39 6.18 -0.88 -8.79
C GLU A 39 6.08 0.35 -7.86
N MET A 40 5.19 0.30 -6.90
CA MET A 40 5.04 1.38 -5.93
C MET A 40 6.00 1.21 -4.76
N VAL A 41 6.29 2.31 -4.08
CA VAL A 41 7.03 2.27 -2.82
C VAL A 41 6.01 2.02 -1.72
N ILE A 42 6.01 0.80 -1.20
CA ILE A 42 5.02 0.40 -0.19
C ILE A 42 5.52 0.77 1.19
N VAL A 43 4.73 1.55 1.91
CA VAL A 43 5.03 1.95 3.28
C VAL A 43 4.11 1.19 4.22
N THR A 44 4.64 0.78 5.35
CA THR A 44 3.89 0.01 6.32
C THR A 44 3.76 0.77 7.64
N SER A 45 2.82 0.33 8.47
CA SER A 45 2.74 0.73 9.86
C SER A 45 3.55 -0.27 10.70
N ASP A 46 3.34 -0.28 12.01
CA ASP A 46 4.03 -1.21 12.90
C ASP A 46 3.28 -2.54 13.03
N TYR A 47 2.15 -2.66 12.36
CA TYR A 47 1.36 -3.90 12.33
C TYR A 47 0.46 -3.88 11.10
N TRP A 48 -0.26 -4.97 10.88
CA TRP A 48 -1.15 -5.08 9.73
C TRP A 48 -2.22 -4.01 9.76
N GLY A 49 -2.48 -3.38 8.61
CA GLY A 49 -3.44 -2.30 8.50
C GLY A 49 -4.88 -2.79 8.54
N ALA A 50 -5.40 -3.05 9.71
CA ALA A 50 -6.76 -3.53 9.90
C ALA A 50 -7.44 -2.80 11.05
N VAL A 51 -8.65 -2.32 10.82
CA VAL A 51 -9.48 -1.67 11.83
C VAL A 51 -10.79 -2.44 11.92
N HIS A 52 -11.18 -2.81 13.13
CA HIS A 52 -12.36 -3.65 13.33
C HIS A 52 -13.58 -2.82 13.72
N GLY A 53 -14.74 -3.18 13.19
CA GLY A 53 -15.99 -2.55 13.54
C GLY A 53 -17.13 -3.18 12.76
N ALA A 54 -18.33 -3.15 13.29
CA ALA A 54 -19.52 -3.70 12.68
C ALA A 54 -20.57 -2.63 12.42
N ASP A 55 -20.95 -1.89 13.44
CA ASP A 55 -21.98 -0.86 13.33
C ASP A 55 -21.34 0.50 13.05
N PRO A 56 -22.11 1.47 12.55
CA PRO A 56 -21.58 2.80 12.29
C PRO A 56 -20.88 3.38 13.51
N GLY A 57 -19.65 3.87 13.30
CA GLY A 57 -18.85 4.50 14.33
C GLY A 57 -18.04 3.55 15.17
N GLU A 58 -18.25 2.25 15.08
CA GLU A 58 -17.50 1.29 15.93
C GLU A 58 -16.03 1.23 15.58
N ALA A 59 -15.66 1.44 14.33
CA ALA A 59 -14.25 1.42 13.93
C ALA A 59 -13.43 2.43 14.73
N LEU A 60 -14.04 3.56 15.08
CA LEU A 60 -13.35 4.60 15.86
C LEU A 60 -13.06 4.16 17.29
N LYS A 61 -13.70 3.09 17.76
CA LYS A 61 -13.48 2.54 19.10
C LYS A 61 -12.39 1.49 19.13
N ASP A 62 -11.90 1.07 17.99
CA ASP A 62 -10.78 0.14 17.90
C ASP A 62 -9.49 0.95 18.08
N GLU A 63 -9.05 1.09 19.31
CA GLU A 63 -7.90 1.92 19.64
C GLU A 63 -6.62 1.43 18.96
N GLU A 64 -6.40 0.12 18.96
CA GLU A 64 -5.23 -0.45 18.31
C GLU A 64 -5.25 -0.19 16.80
N GLY A 65 -6.39 -0.50 16.16
CA GLY A 65 -6.52 -0.29 14.72
C GLY A 65 -6.39 1.17 14.33
N MET A 66 -6.97 2.07 15.12
CA MET A 66 -6.86 3.50 14.85
C MET A 66 -5.43 4.00 14.98
N GLU A 67 -4.68 3.48 15.96
CA GLU A 67 -3.26 3.87 16.09
C GLU A 67 -2.42 3.32 14.94
N VAL A 68 -2.69 2.09 14.53
CA VAL A 68 -2.01 1.51 13.36
C VAL A 68 -2.27 2.37 12.13
N ALA A 69 -3.52 2.79 11.93
CA ALA A 69 -3.88 3.65 10.80
C ALA A 69 -3.18 5.01 10.86
N ALA A 70 -3.16 5.63 12.05
CA ALA A 70 -2.52 6.92 12.22
C ALA A 70 -1.01 6.84 11.97
N ARG A 71 -0.37 5.78 12.44
CA ARG A 71 1.05 5.57 12.20
C ARG A 71 1.34 5.35 10.72
N LEU A 72 0.48 4.60 10.04
CA LEU A 72 0.62 4.43 8.59
C LEU A 72 0.59 5.79 7.89
N GLY A 73 -0.34 6.65 8.28
CA GLY A 73 -0.42 7.99 7.68
C GLY A 73 0.83 8.82 7.93
N ARG A 74 1.37 8.76 9.15
CA ARG A 74 2.61 9.48 9.47
C ARG A 74 3.79 8.94 8.67
N ASP A 75 3.91 7.62 8.57
CA ASP A 75 5.00 6.98 7.84
C ASP A 75 4.90 7.28 6.34
N MET A 76 3.69 7.30 5.79
CA MET A 76 3.50 7.66 4.40
C MET A 76 3.88 9.12 4.14
N ALA A 77 3.46 10.02 5.02
CA ALA A 77 3.81 11.43 4.89
C ALA A 77 5.32 11.64 4.95
N TRP A 78 5.99 10.92 5.85
CA TRP A 78 7.45 10.97 5.95
C TRP A 78 8.10 10.50 4.66
N MET A 79 7.66 9.38 4.10
CA MET A 79 8.26 8.85 2.88
C MET A 79 8.02 9.76 1.68
N VAL A 80 6.83 10.36 1.58
CA VAL A 80 6.55 11.34 0.52
C VAL A 80 7.53 12.50 0.57
N LYS A 81 7.80 13.00 1.77
CA LYS A 81 8.77 14.09 1.93
C LYS A 81 10.19 13.65 1.58
N VAL A 82 10.58 12.46 2.02
CA VAL A 82 11.92 11.95 1.72
C VAL A 82 12.11 11.87 0.21
N LEU A 83 11.14 11.33 -0.51
CA LEU A 83 11.24 11.20 -1.96
C LEU A 83 11.23 12.56 -2.66
N ALA A 84 10.42 13.50 -2.16
CA ALA A 84 10.34 14.84 -2.75
C ALA A 84 11.64 15.62 -2.57
N GLU A 85 12.33 15.42 -1.45
CA GLU A 85 13.55 16.15 -1.13
C GLU A 85 14.82 15.40 -1.53
N SER A 86 14.71 14.17 -1.98
CA SER A 86 15.86 13.36 -2.36
C SER A 86 16.50 13.89 -3.63
N ARG A 87 17.85 13.85 -3.65
CA ARG A 87 18.62 14.17 -4.84
C ARG A 87 19.07 12.90 -5.58
N VAL A 88 18.69 11.74 -5.06
CA VAL A 88 19.04 10.48 -5.70
C VAL A 88 18.15 10.30 -6.92
N PRO A 89 18.74 10.06 -8.09
CA PRO A 89 17.94 9.86 -9.30
C PRO A 89 17.06 8.62 -9.17
N VAL A 90 15.83 8.74 -9.66
CA VAL A 90 14.91 7.61 -9.71
C VAL A 90 15.37 6.66 -10.82
N PRO A 91 15.39 5.34 -10.57
CA PRO A 91 15.74 4.40 -11.62
C PRO A 91 14.82 4.52 -12.83
N GLU A 92 15.41 4.38 -14.02
CA GLU A 92 14.63 4.41 -15.25
C GLU A 92 13.75 3.18 -15.36
N SER A 93 12.56 3.39 -15.92
CA SER A 93 11.67 2.30 -16.24
C SER A 93 12.12 1.64 -17.53
N THR A 94 12.35 0.34 -17.50
CA THR A 94 12.77 -0.41 -18.67
C THR A 94 11.75 -1.47 -19.04
N PRO A 95 11.64 -1.83 -20.33
CA PRO A 95 10.73 -2.91 -20.70
C PRO A 95 11.13 -4.21 -20.02
N ARG A 96 10.14 -4.94 -19.56
CA ARG A 96 10.35 -6.23 -18.91
C ARG A 96 10.11 -7.35 -19.91
N PRO A 97 11.07 -8.28 -20.04
CA PRO A 97 10.81 -9.46 -20.86
C PRO A 97 9.62 -10.24 -20.29
N MET A 98 8.73 -10.66 -21.16
CA MET A 98 7.56 -11.42 -20.75
C MET A 98 7.89 -12.90 -20.83
N MET A 99 7.58 -13.61 -19.74
CA MET A 99 7.70 -15.04 -19.72
C MET A 99 6.64 -15.66 -20.63
N ASN A 100 7.07 -16.52 -21.52
CA ASN A 100 6.16 -17.19 -22.43
C ASN A 100 6.67 -18.58 -22.76
N PHE A 101 6.13 -19.58 -22.07
CA PHE A 101 6.48 -20.98 -22.30
C PHE A 101 5.50 -21.67 -23.26
N ILE A 102 4.49 -20.98 -23.72
CA ILE A 102 3.52 -21.53 -24.64
C ILE A 102 3.99 -21.25 -26.06
N ARG A 103 4.08 -22.32 -26.86
CA ARG A 103 4.52 -22.21 -28.25
C ARG A 103 3.36 -22.39 -29.18
#